data_b6546835a2b8a47d807ac4a6ca1f2877
#
_entry.id   b6546835a2b8a47d807ac4a6ca1f2877
#
_cell.length_a   1.000
_cell.length_b   1.000
_cell.length_c   1.000
_cell.angle_alpha   90.00
_cell.angle_beta   90.00
_cell.angle_gamma   90.00
#
_symmetry.space_group_name_H-M   'P 1'
#
loop_
_entity.id
_entity.type
_entity.pdbx_description
1 polymer ?
#
loop_
_entity_poly.entity_id
_entity_poly.type
_entity_poly.pdbx_seq_one_letter_code
_entity_poly.pdbx_strand_id
1 'polypeptide(L)'
;MMNDLQKMEQEKSVLRWGGLAGMLGGILFILAWVVVIAGPVGMEDPADLAGWVTRFPDIKAARVVENVIYLVALILEVPLFLALYRALRRTSLAPALFGSVLGILGLAVMVVGATPHVAHAPLSDLYHAPGATPADQATLALLWQATWGIFDAMLYVGFFVVPIGLILLGVAMFGAPAFGKGFGSVTVVLGVVGLVAAVLQMVDPASMIGAGSYFACLIFYLVLGWKVYSLSRAP
;
A
#
# COMPACT_ATOMS: atom_id res chain seq x y z
N MET A 1 39.43 -1.23 -1.00
CA MET A 1 38.73 -2.27 -1.79
C MET A 1 37.97 -3.19 -0.84
N MET A 2 36.66 -3.32 -1.00
CA MET A 2 35.83 -4.15 -0.11
C MET A 2 36.07 -5.63 -0.45
N ASN A 3 36.32 -6.46 0.57
CA ASN A 3 36.53 -7.91 0.43
C ASN A 3 35.22 -8.60 -0.02
N ASP A 4 35.27 -9.72 -0.74
CA ASP A 4 34.07 -10.43 -1.23
C ASP A 4 33.16 -10.93 -0.09
N LEU A 5 33.74 -11.26 1.07
CA LEU A 5 32.98 -11.60 2.28
C LEU A 5 32.12 -10.40 2.77
N GLN A 6 32.69 -9.19 2.78
CA GLN A 6 31.95 -7.99 3.18
C GLN A 6 30.81 -7.66 2.22
N LYS A 7 31.02 -7.90 0.91
CA LYS A 7 29.95 -7.73 -0.10
C LYS A 7 28.80 -8.71 0.13
N MET A 8 29.11 -9.98 0.40
CA MET A 8 28.08 -11.00 0.70
C MET A 8 27.30 -10.66 1.96
N GLU A 9 27.97 -10.22 3.02
CA GLU A 9 27.29 -9.82 4.26
C GLU A 9 26.37 -8.63 4.05
N GLN A 10 26.79 -7.64 3.26
CA GLN A 10 25.93 -6.50 2.91
C GLN A 10 24.72 -6.93 2.09
N GLU A 11 24.89 -7.86 1.12
CA GLU A 11 23.77 -8.40 0.36
C GLU A 11 22.78 -9.14 1.26
N LYS A 12 23.27 -10.01 2.15
CA LYS A 12 22.44 -10.72 3.15
C LYS A 12 21.70 -9.72 4.06
N SER A 13 22.36 -8.64 4.47
CA SER A 13 21.75 -7.58 5.28
C SER A 13 20.57 -6.90 4.55
N VAL A 14 20.73 -6.51 3.27
CA VAL A 14 19.67 -5.91 2.47
C VAL A 14 18.47 -6.86 2.35
N LEU A 15 18.70 -8.14 2.07
CA LEU A 15 17.64 -9.14 1.98
C LEU A 15 16.93 -9.34 3.33
N ARG A 16 17.69 -9.38 4.43
CA ARG A 16 17.13 -9.54 5.77
C ARG A 16 16.21 -8.39 6.14
N TRP A 17 16.69 -7.16 6.03
CA TRP A 17 15.92 -5.98 6.40
C TRP A 17 14.75 -5.73 5.44
N GLY A 18 14.94 -5.93 4.13
CA GLY A 18 13.86 -5.80 3.17
C GLY A 18 12.76 -6.85 3.36
N GLY A 19 13.14 -8.10 3.66
CA GLY A 19 12.16 -9.14 3.95
C GLY A 19 11.39 -8.91 5.24
N LEU A 20 12.08 -8.49 6.33
CA LEU A 20 11.43 -8.14 7.60
C LEU A 20 10.50 -6.93 7.45
N ALA A 21 10.94 -5.89 6.73
CA ALA A 21 10.15 -4.70 6.49
C ALA A 21 8.87 -5.03 5.71
N GLY A 22 8.97 -5.84 4.64
CA GLY A 22 7.78 -6.27 3.89
C GLY A 22 6.79 -7.07 4.74
N MET A 23 7.26 -8.03 5.56
CA MET A 23 6.37 -8.75 6.47
C MET A 23 5.71 -7.82 7.49
N LEU A 24 6.47 -6.92 8.10
CA LEU A 24 5.95 -5.97 9.09
C LEU A 24 4.97 -4.99 8.44
N GLY A 25 5.29 -4.47 7.25
CA GLY A 25 4.41 -3.62 6.46
C GLY A 25 3.08 -4.32 6.17
N GLY A 26 3.12 -5.56 5.68
CA GLY A 26 1.91 -6.35 5.44
C GLY A 26 1.07 -6.58 6.70
N ILE A 27 1.69 -6.83 7.86
CA ILE A 27 0.98 -6.96 9.15
C ILE A 27 0.33 -5.63 9.53
N LEU A 28 1.06 -4.52 9.45
CA LEU A 28 0.51 -3.20 9.75
C LEU A 28 -0.63 -2.81 8.79
N PHE A 29 -0.54 -3.21 7.53
CA PHE A 29 -1.59 -3.03 6.55
C PHE A 29 -2.89 -3.76 6.94
N ILE A 30 -2.80 -4.98 7.49
CA ILE A 30 -3.95 -5.69 8.08
C ILE A 30 -4.49 -4.91 9.29
N LEU A 31 -3.62 -4.43 10.17
CA LEU A 31 -4.05 -3.72 11.38
C LEU A 31 -4.78 -2.42 11.04
N ALA A 32 -4.32 -1.66 10.04
CA ALA A 32 -5.05 -0.47 9.56
C ALA A 32 -6.48 -0.85 9.13
N TRP A 33 -6.65 -1.92 8.38
CA TRP A 33 -7.96 -2.41 7.97
C TRP A 33 -8.83 -2.89 9.14
N VAL A 34 -8.26 -3.54 10.12
CA VAL A 34 -8.99 -3.97 11.32
C VAL A 34 -9.54 -2.75 12.07
N VAL A 35 -8.76 -1.67 12.18
CA VAL A 35 -9.22 -0.42 12.80
C VAL A 35 -10.40 0.20 12.04
N VAL A 36 -10.42 0.08 10.70
CA VAL A 36 -11.54 0.58 9.88
C VAL A 36 -12.76 -0.33 10.01
N ILE A 37 -12.62 -1.65 9.81
CA ILE A 37 -13.77 -2.56 9.70
C ILE A 37 -14.37 -2.90 11.07
N ALA A 38 -13.55 -3.17 12.06
CA ALA A 38 -13.96 -3.65 13.39
C ALA A 38 -13.78 -2.60 14.50
N GLY A 39 -13.12 -1.49 14.20
CA GLY A 39 -12.85 -0.42 15.14
C GLY A 39 -13.88 0.71 15.12
N PRO A 40 -13.60 1.78 15.87
CA PRO A 40 -14.52 2.93 15.99
C PRO A 40 -14.62 3.76 14.72
N VAL A 41 -13.68 3.61 13.78
CA VAL A 41 -13.69 4.36 12.51
C VAL A 41 -14.92 3.98 11.69
N GLY A 42 -15.16 2.70 11.49
CA GLY A 42 -16.25 2.20 10.66
C GLY A 42 -16.01 2.38 9.16
N MET A 43 -16.82 1.73 8.36
CA MET A 43 -16.85 1.94 6.91
C MET A 43 -17.73 3.15 6.58
N GLU A 44 -17.24 4.01 5.73
CA GLU A 44 -17.96 5.21 5.31
C GLU A 44 -19.10 4.86 4.35
N ASP A 45 -20.27 5.44 4.59
CA ASP A 45 -21.35 5.44 3.62
C ASP A 45 -21.12 6.62 2.66
N PRO A 46 -20.82 6.39 1.38
CA PRO A 46 -20.57 7.45 0.42
C PRO A 46 -21.77 8.40 0.25
N ALA A 47 -22.96 7.99 0.67
CA ALA A 47 -24.18 8.79 0.60
C ALA A 47 -24.35 9.73 1.80
N ASP A 48 -23.67 9.50 2.93
CA ASP A 48 -23.83 10.30 4.18
C ASP A 48 -22.58 11.14 4.51
N LEU A 49 -22.23 12.04 3.62
CA LEU A 49 -21.04 12.90 3.78
C LEU A 49 -21.15 13.88 4.95
N ALA A 50 -22.33 14.42 5.23
CA ALA A 50 -22.55 15.32 6.35
C ALA A 50 -22.41 14.58 7.69
N GLY A 51 -22.90 13.34 7.78
CA GLY A 51 -22.74 12.48 8.95
C GLY A 51 -21.27 12.21 9.28
N TRP A 52 -20.39 12.08 8.28
CA TRP A 52 -18.96 11.86 8.49
C TRP A 52 -18.25 13.03 9.14
N VAL A 53 -18.47 14.24 8.61
CA VAL A 53 -17.89 15.46 9.20
C VAL A 53 -18.39 15.66 10.63
N THR A 54 -19.71 15.42 10.85
CA THR A 54 -20.35 15.55 12.16
C THR A 54 -19.78 14.57 13.18
N ARG A 55 -19.53 13.31 12.78
CA ARG A 55 -19.02 12.25 13.66
C ARG A 55 -17.50 12.29 13.86
N PHE A 56 -16.77 13.01 13.01
CA PHE A 56 -15.31 12.97 13.01
C PHE A 56 -14.65 13.32 14.35
N PRO A 57 -15.13 14.30 15.16
CA PRO A 57 -14.57 14.56 16.48
C PRO A 57 -14.49 13.32 17.37
N ASP A 58 -15.51 12.45 17.32
CA ASP A 58 -15.59 11.24 18.14
C ASP A 58 -14.59 10.16 17.71
N ILE A 59 -14.25 10.12 16.43
CA ILE A 59 -13.35 9.12 15.84
C ILE A 59 -11.96 9.67 15.50
N LYS A 60 -11.70 10.96 15.71
CA LYS A 60 -10.46 11.67 15.32
C LYS A 60 -9.19 10.94 15.74
N ALA A 61 -9.12 10.51 17.00
CA ALA A 61 -7.95 9.79 17.52
C ALA A 61 -7.71 8.45 16.80
N ALA A 62 -8.78 7.67 16.61
CA ALA A 62 -8.71 6.38 15.93
C ALA A 62 -8.32 6.55 14.46
N ARG A 63 -8.84 7.57 13.77
CA ARG A 63 -8.51 7.86 12.38
C ARG A 63 -7.05 8.32 12.22
N VAL A 64 -6.53 9.13 13.15
CA VAL A 64 -5.13 9.52 13.14
C VAL A 64 -4.22 8.31 13.34
N VAL A 65 -4.54 7.43 14.28
CA VAL A 65 -3.77 6.20 14.52
C VAL A 65 -3.80 5.28 13.30
N GLU A 66 -4.97 5.06 12.72
CA GLU A 66 -5.14 4.26 11.50
C GLU A 66 -4.28 4.82 10.35
N ASN A 67 -4.34 6.13 10.11
CA ASN A 67 -3.58 6.80 9.06
C ASN A 67 -2.07 6.66 9.26
N VAL A 68 -1.58 6.80 10.50
CA VAL A 68 -0.16 6.60 10.83
C VAL A 68 0.25 5.15 10.56
N ILE A 69 -0.55 4.17 10.99
CA ILE A 69 -0.29 2.74 10.73
C ILE A 69 -0.24 2.49 9.21
N TYR A 70 -1.20 3.00 8.46
CA TYR A 70 -1.27 2.88 7.01
C TYR A 70 -0.03 3.45 6.32
N LEU A 71 0.36 4.69 6.67
CA LEU A 71 1.54 5.35 6.10
C LEU A 71 2.83 4.57 6.43
N VAL A 72 2.99 4.13 7.66
CA VAL A 72 4.16 3.34 8.08
C VAL A 72 4.19 2.01 7.31
N ALA A 73 3.04 1.36 7.12
CA ALA A 73 2.94 0.13 6.34
C ALA A 73 3.45 0.35 4.91
N LEU A 74 2.95 1.36 4.20
CA LEU A 74 3.39 1.66 2.82
C LEU A 74 4.89 1.97 2.72
N ILE A 75 5.44 2.72 3.68
CA ILE A 75 6.87 3.05 3.71
C ILE A 75 7.72 1.79 3.93
N LEU A 76 7.27 0.88 4.79
CA LEU A 76 7.96 -0.39 5.06
C LEU A 76 7.96 -1.36 3.88
N GLU A 77 7.05 -1.20 2.91
CA GLU A 77 7.07 -2.02 1.69
C GLU A 77 8.18 -1.62 0.71
N VAL A 78 8.66 -0.39 0.74
CA VAL A 78 9.73 0.09 -0.15
C VAL A 78 11.01 -0.75 -0.03
N PRO A 79 11.56 -1.03 1.17
CA PRO A 79 12.70 -1.92 1.34
C PRO A 79 12.52 -3.32 0.74
N LEU A 80 11.30 -3.87 0.72
CA LEU A 80 11.02 -5.16 0.08
C LEU A 80 11.28 -5.10 -1.43
N PHE A 81 10.77 -4.08 -2.13
CA PHE A 81 11.01 -3.91 -3.57
C PHE A 81 12.50 -3.74 -3.88
N LEU A 82 13.24 -2.99 -3.06
CA LEU A 82 14.69 -2.83 -3.20
C LEU A 82 15.43 -4.15 -2.98
N ALA A 83 15.02 -4.95 -2.01
CA ALA A 83 15.59 -6.27 -1.75
C ALA A 83 15.28 -7.26 -2.88
N LEU A 84 14.07 -7.23 -3.44
CA LEU A 84 13.70 -8.03 -4.61
C LEU A 84 14.53 -7.64 -5.84
N TYR A 85 14.69 -6.34 -6.12
CA TYR A 85 15.60 -5.88 -7.17
C TYR A 85 17.02 -6.44 -6.94
N ARG A 86 17.54 -6.32 -5.71
CA ARG A 86 18.87 -6.80 -5.38
C ARG A 86 19.03 -8.31 -5.63
N ALA A 87 18.02 -9.10 -5.27
CA ALA A 87 18.01 -10.55 -5.43
C ALA A 87 17.90 -11.00 -6.91
N LEU A 88 17.18 -10.23 -7.74
CA LEU A 88 16.83 -10.63 -9.10
C LEU A 88 17.70 -10.01 -10.19
N ARG A 89 18.38 -8.89 -9.92
CA ARG A 89 19.10 -8.10 -10.92
C ARG A 89 20.20 -8.84 -11.68
N ARG A 90 20.78 -9.87 -11.08
CA ARG A 90 21.85 -10.64 -11.72
C ARG A 90 21.34 -11.66 -12.75
N THR A 91 20.09 -12.08 -12.61
CA THR A 91 19.45 -13.06 -13.50
C THR A 91 18.51 -12.42 -14.51
N SER A 92 17.85 -11.34 -14.16
CA SER A 92 16.81 -10.71 -14.98
C SER A 92 16.73 -9.20 -14.69
N LEU A 93 17.73 -8.43 -15.20
CA LEU A 93 17.92 -7.03 -14.84
C LEU A 93 16.71 -6.14 -15.18
N ALA A 94 16.23 -6.16 -16.43
CA ALA A 94 15.20 -5.23 -16.90
C ALA A 94 13.85 -5.43 -16.16
N PRO A 95 13.25 -6.64 -16.11
CA PRO A 95 11.99 -6.83 -15.40
C PRO A 95 12.16 -6.67 -13.88
N ALA A 96 13.33 -6.98 -13.28
CA ALA A 96 13.59 -6.72 -11.87
C ALA A 96 13.63 -5.21 -11.57
N LEU A 97 14.30 -4.42 -12.43
CA LEU A 97 14.40 -2.98 -12.28
C LEU A 97 13.03 -2.31 -12.44
N PHE A 98 12.38 -2.54 -13.59
CA PHE A 98 11.10 -1.90 -13.88
C PHE A 98 10.00 -2.34 -12.91
N GLY A 99 9.97 -3.62 -12.53
CA GLY A 99 9.02 -4.13 -11.55
C GLY A 99 9.18 -3.47 -10.18
N SER A 100 10.43 -3.32 -9.71
CA SER A 100 10.70 -2.65 -8.43
C SER A 100 10.42 -1.15 -8.50
N VAL A 101 10.78 -0.47 -9.58
CA VAL A 101 10.51 0.96 -9.75
C VAL A 101 9.01 1.23 -9.79
N LEU A 102 8.23 0.44 -10.55
CA LEU A 102 6.78 0.59 -10.60
C LEU A 102 6.13 0.28 -9.24
N GLY A 103 6.58 -0.76 -8.55
CA GLY A 103 6.11 -1.05 -7.20
C GLY A 103 6.32 0.13 -6.26
N ILE A 104 7.53 0.70 -6.23
CA ILE A 104 7.86 1.87 -5.40
C ILE A 104 7.08 3.11 -5.84
N LEU A 105 6.91 3.33 -7.15
CA LEU A 105 6.13 4.46 -7.67
C LEU A 105 4.67 4.37 -7.23
N GLY A 106 4.05 3.18 -7.34
CA GLY A 106 2.68 2.97 -6.88
C GLY A 106 2.52 3.21 -5.38
N LEU A 107 3.47 2.74 -4.55
CA LEU A 107 3.49 3.04 -3.11
C LEU A 107 3.65 4.54 -2.85
N ALA A 108 4.51 5.24 -3.59
CA ALA A 108 4.69 6.68 -3.45
C ALA A 108 3.40 7.45 -3.76
N VAL A 109 2.66 7.04 -4.80
CA VAL A 109 1.34 7.62 -5.12
C VAL A 109 0.36 7.40 -3.97
N MET A 110 0.30 6.20 -3.38
CA MET A 110 -0.57 5.91 -2.24
C MET A 110 -0.19 6.73 -0.99
N VAL A 111 1.12 6.91 -0.72
CA VAL A 111 1.60 7.76 0.40
C VAL A 111 1.18 9.21 0.19
N VAL A 112 1.35 9.76 -1.02
CA VAL A 112 0.88 11.11 -1.36
C VAL A 112 -0.64 11.19 -1.25
N GLY A 113 -1.34 10.16 -1.69
CA GLY A 113 -2.80 10.04 -1.59
C GLY A 113 -3.33 10.07 -0.16
N ALA A 114 -2.55 9.64 0.83
CA ALA A 114 -2.94 9.71 2.24
C ALA A 114 -2.88 11.13 2.84
N THR A 115 -2.24 12.10 2.17
CA THR A 115 -2.14 13.48 2.68
C THR A 115 -3.49 14.19 2.84
N PRO A 116 -4.52 14.01 1.99
CA PRO A 116 -5.85 14.56 2.19
C PRO A 116 -6.49 14.19 3.54
N HIS A 117 -6.19 13.01 4.08
CA HIS A 117 -6.69 12.63 5.42
C HIS A 117 -6.19 13.57 6.53
N VAL A 118 -5.02 14.19 6.37
CA VAL A 118 -4.52 15.20 7.31
C VAL A 118 -5.39 16.46 7.29
N ALA A 119 -6.01 16.77 6.15
CA ALA A 119 -6.91 17.92 6.01
C ALA A 119 -8.27 17.71 6.70
N HIS A 120 -8.67 16.48 6.99
CA HIS A 120 -9.96 16.19 7.64
C HIS A 120 -10.06 16.82 9.05
N ALA A 121 -8.97 16.84 9.83
CA ALA A 121 -8.98 17.41 11.17
C ALA A 121 -9.32 18.92 11.14
N PRO A 122 -8.57 19.78 10.41
CA PRO A 122 -8.94 21.20 10.35
C PRO A 122 -10.28 21.48 9.67
N LEU A 123 -10.71 20.68 8.69
CA LEU A 123 -12.05 20.82 8.10
C LEU A 123 -13.15 20.54 9.12
N SER A 124 -12.99 19.50 9.94
CA SER A 124 -13.92 19.21 11.02
C SER A 124 -13.93 20.28 12.10
N ASP A 125 -12.76 20.78 12.49
CA ASP A 125 -12.63 21.85 13.48
C ASP A 125 -13.37 23.14 13.00
N LEU A 126 -13.27 23.48 11.71
CA LEU A 126 -14.00 24.61 11.10
C LEU A 126 -15.51 24.34 11.02
N TYR A 127 -15.92 23.11 10.68
CA TYR A 127 -17.33 22.71 10.59
C TYR A 127 -18.07 22.87 11.93
N HIS A 128 -17.38 22.56 13.04
CA HIS A 128 -17.91 22.65 14.39
C HIS A 128 -17.59 23.99 15.10
N ALA A 129 -16.97 24.94 14.38
CA ALA A 129 -16.60 26.23 14.98
C ALA A 129 -17.80 27.01 15.50
N PRO A 130 -17.72 27.65 16.68
CA PRO A 130 -18.75 28.56 17.15
C PRO A 130 -19.05 29.65 16.11
N GLY A 131 -20.29 29.75 15.64
CA GLY A 131 -20.70 30.74 14.63
C GLY A 131 -20.62 30.24 13.17
N ALA A 132 -20.24 29.00 12.91
CA ALA A 132 -20.34 28.40 11.57
C ALA A 132 -21.82 28.40 11.11
N THR A 133 -22.07 29.02 9.96
CA THR A 133 -23.43 29.07 9.39
C THR A 133 -23.75 27.75 8.66
N PRO A 134 -25.01 27.41 8.42
CA PRO A 134 -25.38 26.26 7.59
C PRO A 134 -24.76 26.29 6.19
N ALA A 135 -24.53 27.46 5.61
CA ALA A 135 -23.86 27.61 4.32
C ALA A 135 -22.36 27.27 4.41
N ASP A 136 -21.67 27.69 5.49
CA ASP A 136 -20.28 27.31 5.75
C ASP A 136 -20.15 25.80 5.94
N GLN A 137 -21.04 25.20 6.74
CA GLN A 137 -21.07 23.76 6.99
C GLN A 137 -21.29 22.96 5.70
N ALA A 138 -22.21 23.39 4.83
CA ALA A 138 -22.42 22.75 3.54
C ALA A 138 -21.16 22.81 2.65
N THR A 139 -20.49 23.97 2.62
CA THR A 139 -19.24 24.15 1.88
C THR A 139 -18.13 23.25 2.42
N LEU A 140 -17.97 23.16 3.74
CA LEU A 140 -16.96 22.32 4.39
C LEU A 140 -17.23 20.82 4.17
N ALA A 141 -18.49 20.39 4.15
CA ALA A 141 -18.86 19.02 3.80
C ALA A 141 -18.48 18.67 2.35
N LEU A 142 -18.68 19.59 1.39
CA LEU A 142 -18.21 19.41 0.00
C LEU A 142 -16.69 19.35 -0.11
N LEU A 143 -15.97 20.18 0.65
CA LEU A 143 -14.49 20.12 0.70
C LEU A 143 -14.02 18.80 1.30
N TRP A 144 -14.69 18.29 2.34
CA TRP A 144 -14.42 16.99 2.91
C TRP A 144 -14.56 15.88 1.86
N GLN A 145 -15.67 15.88 1.14
CA GLN A 145 -15.90 14.93 0.05
C GLN A 145 -14.83 15.02 -1.04
N ALA A 146 -14.45 16.24 -1.43
CA ALA A 146 -13.42 16.43 -2.45
C ALA A 146 -12.06 15.86 -2.01
N THR A 147 -11.67 16.08 -0.75
CA THR A 147 -10.42 15.52 -0.20
C THR A 147 -10.47 14.00 -0.13
N TRP A 148 -11.62 13.42 0.21
CA TRP A 148 -11.83 11.98 0.17
C TRP A 148 -11.71 11.40 -1.24
N GLY A 149 -12.37 12.04 -2.22
CA GLY A 149 -12.26 11.64 -3.63
C GLY A 149 -10.82 11.68 -4.18
N ILE A 150 -10.00 12.63 -3.71
CA ILE A 150 -8.57 12.68 -4.05
C ILE A 150 -7.83 11.47 -3.46
N PHE A 151 -8.10 11.12 -2.20
CA PHE A 151 -7.52 9.93 -1.57
C PHE A 151 -7.85 8.67 -2.37
N ASP A 152 -9.13 8.44 -2.69
CA ASP A 152 -9.58 7.27 -3.45
C ASP A 152 -8.93 7.21 -4.84
N ALA A 153 -8.89 8.33 -5.56
CA ALA A 153 -8.27 8.40 -6.88
C ALA A 153 -6.78 8.01 -6.83
N MET A 154 -6.03 8.52 -5.84
CA MET A 154 -4.62 8.18 -5.66
C MET A 154 -4.43 6.73 -5.23
N LEU A 155 -5.31 6.20 -4.39
CA LEU A 155 -5.32 4.80 -3.96
C LEU A 155 -5.52 3.88 -5.18
N TYR A 156 -6.50 4.17 -6.04
CA TYR A 156 -6.78 3.38 -7.24
C TYR A 156 -5.61 3.42 -8.23
N VAL A 157 -4.99 4.58 -8.44
CA VAL A 157 -3.77 4.69 -9.26
C VAL A 157 -2.63 3.86 -8.68
N GLY A 158 -2.42 3.90 -7.38
CA GLY A 158 -1.43 3.07 -6.71
C GLY A 158 -1.70 1.58 -6.91
N PHE A 159 -2.95 1.13 -6.69
CA PHE A 159 -3.38 -0.25 -6.93
C PHE A 159 -3.40 -0.66 -8.40
N PHE A 160 -3.37 0.27 -9.33
CA PHE A 160 -3.13 -0.03 -10.74
C PHE A 160 -1.65 -0.23 -11.04
N VAL A 161 -0.78 0.63 -10.51
CA VAL A 161 0.65 0.64 -10.82
C VAL A 161 1.41 -0.49 -10.11
N VAL A 162 1.14 -0.75 -8.82
CA VAL A 162 1.82 -1.80 -8.05
C VAL A 162 1.67 -3.17 -8.71
N PRO A 163 0.48 -3.65 -9.08
CA PRO A 163 0.30 -4.95 -9.74
C PRO A 163 1.08 -5.11 -11.05
N ILE A 164 1.24 -4.07 -11.84
CA ILE A 164 2.12 -4.10 -13.04
C ILE A 164 3.55 -4.40 -12.62
N GLY A 165 4.01 -3.76 -11.54
CA GLY A 165 5.31 -4.05 -10.93
C GLY A 165 5.43 -5.51 -10.48
N LEU A 166 4.37 -6.08 -9.86
CA LEU A 166 4.34 -7.48 -9.44
C LEU A 166 4.46 -8.44 -10.62
N ILE A 167 3.74 -8.19 -11.73
CA ILE A 167 3.83 -9.02 -12.94
C ILE A 167 5.28 -9.06 -13.43
N LEU A 168 5.94 -7.92 -13.54
CA LEU A 168 7.33 -7.84 -14.00
C LEU A 168 8.30 -8.53 -13.04
N LEU A 169 8.11 -8.38 -11.72
CA LEU A 169 8.91 -9.09 -10.73
C LEU A 169 8.70 -10.61 -10.81
N GLY A 170 7.46 -11.06 -11.00
CA GLY A 170 7.13 -12.47 -11.20
C GLY A 170 7.82 -13.04 -12.44
N VAL A 171 7.83 -12.30 -13.54
CA VAL A 171 8.59 -12.66 -14.75
C VAL A 171 10.10 -12.77 -14.45
N ALA A 172 10.65 -11.82 -13.69
CA ALA A 172 12.06 -11.87 -13.29
C ALA A 172 12.40 -13.12 -12.46
N MET A 173 11.46 -13.57 -11.62
CA MET A 173 11.62 -14.73 -10.74
C MET A 173 11.70 -16.05 -11.51
N PHE A 174 11.08 -16.20 -12.68
CA PHE A 174 11.17 -17.43 -13.48
C PHE A 174 12.61 -17.81 -13.86
N GLY A 175 13.48 -16.83 -14.10
CA GLY A 175 14.89 -17.03 -14.41
C GLY A 175 15.79 -17.16 -13.17
N ALA A 176 15.26 -16.95 -11.95
CA ALA A 176 16.04 -16.90 -10.73
C ALA A 176 15.91 -18.19 -9.91
N PRO A 177 16.96 -19.04 -9.84
CA PRO A 177 16.91 -20.33 -9.12
C PRO A 177 16.47 -20.20 -7.66
N ALA A 178 16.82 -19.07 -7.01
CA ALA A 178 16.48 -18.82 -5.61
C ALA A 178 14.97 -18.68 -5.36
N PHE A 179 14.16 -18.28 -6.36
CA PHE A 179 12.72 -18.14 -6.27
C PHE A 179 11.98 -19.32 -6.92
N GLY A 180 12.49 -19.81 -8.05
CA GLY A 180 11.89 -20.89 -8.83
C GLY A 180 10.55 -20.48 -9.49
N LYS A 181 10.03 -21.41 -10.29
CA LYS A 181 8.80 -21.19 -11.07
C LYS A 181 7.57 -20.92 -10.19
N GLY A 182 7.50 -21.52 -9.00
CA GLY A 182 6.36 -21.40 -8.08
C GLY A 182 6.16 -19.96 -7.61
N PHE A 183 7.19 -19.32 -7.07
CA PHE A 183 7.10 -17.92 -6.63
C PHE A 183 6.87 -16.97 -7.81
N GLY A 184 7.50 -17.22 -8.96
CA GLY A 184 7.25 -16.44 -10.17
C GLY A 184 5.79 -16.50 -10.59
N SER A 185 5.20 -17.71 -10.68
CA SER A 185 3.80 -17.89 -11.06
C SER A 185 2.84 -17.23 -10.06
N VAL A 186 3.04 -17.45 -8.76
CA VAL A 186 2.21 -16.81 -7.71
C VAL A 186 2.28 -15.29 -7.84
N THR A 187 3.47 -14.71 -8.02
CA THR A 187 3.64 -13.26 -8.13
C THR A 187 2.97 -12.70 -9.39
N VAL A 188 3.07 -13.39 -10.54
CA VAL A 188 2.35 -12.98 -11.76
C VAL A 188 0.84 -13.06 -11.56
N VAL A 189 0.34 -14.15 -10.97
CA VAL A 189 -1.11 -14.31 -10.71
C VAL A 189 -1.63 -13.21 -9.79
N LEU A 190 -0.92 -12.93 -8.69
CA LEU A 190 -1.28 -11.83 -7.78
C LEU A 190 -1.28 -10.48 -8.50
N GLY A 191 -0.28 -10.23 -9.36
CA GLY A 191 -0.24 -9.02 -10.17
C GLY A 191 -1.42 -8.92 -11.16
N VAL A 192 -1.78 -10.00 -11.85
CA VAL A 192 -2.92 -10.02 -12.76
C VAL A 192 -4.24 -9.82 -12.02
N VAL A 193 -4.46 -10.56 -10.92
CA VAL A 193 -5.67 -10.42 -10.08
C VAL A 193 -5.78 -8.99 -9.54
N GLY A 194 -4.68 -8.44 -8.99
CA GLY A 194 -4.65 -7.08 -8.49
C GLY A 194 -4.95 -6.04 -9.57
N LEU A 195 -4.37 -6.19 -10.76
CA LEU A 195 -4.59 -5.27 -11.88
C LEU A 195 -6.06 -5.29 -12.37
N VAL A 196 -6.63 -6.49 -12.54
CA VAL A 196 -8.03 -6.64 -12.96
C VAL A 196 -8.97 -6.03 -11.90
N ALA A 197 -8.72 -6.32 -10.63
CA ALA A 197 -9.51 -5.75 -9.54
C ALA A 197 -9.41 -4.22 -9.48
N ALA A 198 -8.21 -3.64 -9.69
CA ALA A 198 -8.01 -2.20 -9.73
C ALA A 198 -8.77 -1.53 -10.88
N VAL A 199 -8.74 -2.14 -12.08
CA VAL A 199 -9.51 -1.64 -13.23
C VAL A 199 -11.00 -1.69 -12.96
N LEU A 200 -11.51 -2.79 -12.39
CA LEU A 200 -12.93 -2.91 -12.06
C LEU A 200 -13.35 -1.90 -11.00
N GLN A 201 -12.51 -1.63 -10.01
CA GLN A 201 -12.77 -0.60 -9.00
C GLN A 201 -12.80 0.82 -9.57
N MET A 202 -11.99 1.12 -10.59
CA MET A 202 -12.06 2.42 -11.31
C MET A 202 -13.36 2.58 -12.09
N VAL A 203 -13.94 1.47 -12.59
CA VAL A 203 -15.21 1.49 -13.34
C VAL A 203 -16.42 1.53 -12.40
N ASP A 204 -16.35 0.76 -11.31
CA ASP A 204 -17.38 0.71 -10.28
C ASP A 204 -16.73 0.75 -8.88
N PRO A 205 -16.57 1.97 -8.31
CA PRO A 205 -15.97 2.14 -6.99
C PRO A 205 -16.69 1.42 -5.84
N ALA A 206 -17.99 1.13 -6.00
CA ALA A 206 -18.78 0.39 -5.00
C ALA A 206 -18.57 -1.12 -5.07
N SER A 207 -17.89 -1.61 -6.10
CA SER A 207 -17.66 -3.04 -6.29
C SER A 207 -16.75 -3.64 -5.23
N MET A 208 -17.23 -4.66 -4.53
CA MET A 208 -16.43 -5.46 -3.60
C MET A 208 -15.24 -6.18 -4.28
N ILE A 209 -15.24 -6.30 -5.61
CA ILE A 209 -14.15 -6.92 -6.37
C ILE A 209 -12.88 -6.08 -6.25
N GLY A 210 -13.00 -4.76 -6.07
CA GLY A 210 -11.87 -3.87 -5.81
C GLY A 210 -10.99 -4.28 -4.63
N ALA A 211 -11.57 -4.91 -3.61
CA ALA A 211 -10.82 -5.47 -2.50
C ALA A 211 -9.78 -6.53 -2.94
N GLY A 212 -9.95 -7.12 -4.13
CA GLY A 212 -8.99 -8.07 -4.70
C GLY A 212 -7.59 -7.48 -4.90
N SER A 213 -7.47 -6.20 -5.27
CA SER A 213 -6.17 -5.51 -5.39
C SER A 213 -5.45 -5.44 -4.05
N TYR A 214 -6.19 -5.14 -3.01
CA TYR A 214 -5.72 -5.07 -1.64
C TYR A 214 -5.17 -6.41 -1.17
N PHE A 215 -5.98 -7.47 -1.30
CA PHE A 215 -5.56 -8.82 -0.91
C PHE A 215 -4.39 -9.33 -1.73
N ALA A 216 -4.34 -9.04 -3.03
CA ALA A 216 -3.22 -9.43 -3.88
C ALA A 216 -1.90 -8.79 -3.41
N CYS A 217 -1.90 -7.49 -3.12
CA CYS A 217 -0.74 -6.80 -2.57
C CYS A 217 -0.36 -7.34 -1.18
N LEU A 218 -1.33 -7.55 -0.29
CA LEU A 218 -1.10 -8.07 1.05
C LEU A 218 -0.42 -9.46 1.03
N ILE A 219 -0.96 -10.39 0.23
CA ILE A 219 -0.39 -11.72 0.07
C ILE A 219 1.03 -11.62 -0.49
N PHE A 220 1.25 -10.75 -1.48
CA PHE A 220 2.57 -10.51 -2.03
C PHE A 220 3.56 -10.06 -0.94
N TYR A 221 3.23 -9.04 -0.15
CA TYR A 221 4.11 -8.51 0.90
C TYR A 221 4.50 -9.57 1.92
N LEU A 222 3.54 -10.34 2.41
CA LEU A 222 3.80 -11.37 3.40
C LEU A 222 4.62 -12.53 2.82
N VAL A 223 4.21 -13.06 1.67
CA VAL A 223 4.83 -14.24 1.05
C VAL A 223 6.24 -13.91 0.53
N LEU A 224 6.39 -12.80 -0.19
CA LEU A 224 7.70 -12.40 -0.72
C LEU A 224 8.59 -11.81 0.36
N GLY A 225 8.04 -11.12 1.35
CA GLY A 225 8.79 -10.68 2.53
C GLY A 225 9.43 -11.86 3.26
N TRP A 226 8.64 -12.91 3.54
CA TRP A 226 9.15 -14.15 4.12
C TRP A 226 10.20 -14.84 3.22
N LYS A 227 9.94 -14.94 1.92
CA LYS A 227 10.88 -15.56 0.97
C LYS A 227 12.22 -14.82 0.94
N VAL A 228 12.20 -13.49 0.81
CA VAL A 228 13.40 -12.65 0.78
C VAL A 228 14.18 -12.77 2.09
N TYR A 229 13.46 -12.75 3.22
CA TYR A 229 14.07 -12.99 4.53
C TYR A 229 14.73 -14.36 4.63
N SER A 230 14.08 -15.41 4.12
CA SER A 230 14.64 -16.77 4.13
C SER A 230 15.95 -16.88 3.30
N LEU A 231 16.04 -16.14 2.18
CA LEU A 231 17.25 -16.07 1.36
C LEU A 231 18.43 -15.44 2.11
N SER A 232 18.19 -14.53 3.03
CA SER A 232 19.27 -13.94 3.85
C SER A 232 19.91 -14.92 4.83
N ARG A 233 19.22 -16.03 5.12
CA ARG A 233 19.69 -17.08 6.03
C ARG A 233 20.32 -18.28 5.32
N ALA A 234 20.26 -18.29 3.99
CA ALA A 234 20.91 -19.34 3.21
C ALA A 234 22.45 -19.27 3.41
N PRO A 235 23.13 -20.42 3.52
CA PRO A 235 24.54 -20.51 3.76
C PRO A 235 25.39 -19.84 2.66
#